data_582433947a2d893e2d8fb98840e201e2
#
_entry.id   582433947a2d893e2d8fb98840e201e2
#
_cell.length_a   1.000
_cell.length_b   1.000
_cell.length_c   1.000
_cell.angle_alpha   90.00
_cell.angle_beta   90.00
_cell.angle_gamma   90.00
#
_symmetry.space_group_name_H-M   'P 1'
#
loop_
_entity.id
_entity.type
_entity.pdbx_description
1 polymer ?
#
loop_
_entity_poly.entity_id
_entity_poly.type
_entity_poly.pdbx_seq_one_letter_code
_entity_poly.pdbx_strand_id
1 'polypeptide(L)'
;MGNMKKLYLLLGVLALVCGAVFLVSRVQQHQEAIRSGTTTVLTLDTSTATALSWEYADNSFSFHKDDQWIYDADNAFPVDQVEIGTLLGQFEQFTADFTIEDAQNLSQYGLDDPTCTIHIETTDGGYDILLGDYSQMDQQRYVSIGDGNVYLASSDPLDVYNVLLAGLIQNDETPDFDGVTAICFTGADNYTATYEENNSSTYSTDDVYFTKLGSQSLALDTTR
;
A
#
# COMPACT_ATOMS: atom_id res chain seq x y z
N MET A 1 -27.44 50.80 -48.07
CA MET A 1 -28.27 50.18 -47.02
C MET A 1 -27.95 48.69 -46.74
N GLY A 2 -27.20 48.01 -47.60
CA GLY A 2 -26.88 46.56 -47.38
C GLY A 2 -25.89 46.22 -46.31
N ASN A 3 -24.90 47.11 -46.02
CA ASN A 3 -23.79 46.80 -45.10
C ASN A 3 -24.18 46.93 -43.62
N MET A 4 -25.13 47.81 -43.30
CA MET A 4 -25.61 47.96 -41.91
C MET A 4 -26.39 46.70 -41.44
N LYS A 5 -27.23 46.11 -42.33
CA LYS A 5 -27.95 44.87 -42.00
C LYS A 5 -27.00 43.69 -41.77
N LYS A 6 -25.92 43.58 -42.57
CA LYS A 6 -24.86 42.56 -42.34
C LYS A 6 -24.14 42.77 -41.04
N LEU A 7 -23.85 44.02 -40.65
CA LEU A 7 -23.20 44.38 -39.39
C LEU A 7 -24.06 43.96 -38.20
N TYR A 8 -25.37 44.25 -38.19
CA TYR A 8 -26.28 43.84 -37.12
C TYR A 8 -26.43 42.33 -37.01
N LEU A 9 -26.42 41.63 -38.16
CA LEU A 9 -26.48 40.16 -38.17
C LEU A 9 -25.21 39.56 -37.58
N LEU A 10 -24.05 40.12 -37.91
CA LEU A 10 -22.76 39.68 -37.37
C LEU A 10 -22.66 39.94 -35.88
N LEU A 11 -23.17 41.07 -35.40
CA LEU A 11 -23.21 41.43 -33.97
C LEU A 11 -24.17 40.53 -33.18
N GLY A 12 -25.30 40.11 -33.81
CA GLY A 12 -26.23 39.14 -33.22
C GLY A 12 -25.62 37.74 -33.09
N VAL A 13 -24.90 37.29 -34.12
CA VAL A 13 -24.16 36.00 -34.07
C VAL A 13 -23.06 36.05 -32.99
N LEU A 14 -22.31 37.15 -32.93
CA LEU A 14 -21.27 37.30 -31.89
C LEU A 14 -21.88 37.27 -30.49
N ALA A 15 -22.98 37.96 -30.24
CA ALA A 15 -23.67 37.93 -28.96
C ALA A 15 -24.19 36.54 -28.60
N LEU A 16 -24.68 35.77 -29.57
CA LEU A 16 -25.12 34.37 -29.41
C LEU A 16 -23.95 33.46 -29.04
N VAL A 17 -22.80 33.60 -29.72
CA VAL A 17 -21.61 32.83 -29.43
C VAL A 17 -21.06 33.17 -28.05
N CYS A 18 -20.97 34.45 -27.70
CA CYS A 18 -20.55 34.89 -26.35
C CYS A 18 -21.50 34.39 -25.26
N GLY A 19 -22.80 34.40 -25.51
CA GLY A 19 -23.83 33.85 -24.62
C GLY A 19 -23.71 32.33 -24.46
N ALA A 20 -23.45 31.60 -25.53
CA ALA A 20 -23.22 30.15 -25.50
C ALA A 20 -21.92 29.80 -24.73
N VAL A 21 -20.83 30.51 -25.01
CA VAL A 21 -19.56 30.34 -24.26
C VAL A 21 -19.72 30.66 -22.77
N PHE A 22 -20.48 31.72 -22.45
CA PHE A 22 -20.77 32.09 -21.05
C PHE A 22 -21.66 31.05 -20.36
N LEU A 23 -22.62 30.46 -21.05
CA LEU A 23 -23.46 29.37 -20.54
C LEU A 23 -22.66 28.08 -20.36
N VAL A 24 -21.78 27.74 -21.30
CA VAL A 24 -20.90 26.57 -21.22
C VAL A 24 -19.88 26.77 -20.07
N SER A 25 -19.29 27.97 -19.95
CA SER A 25 -18.39 28.25 -18.81
C SER A 25 -19.13 28.29 -17.47
N ARG A 26 -20.42 28.64 -17.41
CA ARG A 26 -21.21 28.55 -16.18
C ARG A 26 -21.60 27.11 -15.82
N VAL A 27 -21.81 26.25 -16.82
CA VAL A 27 -22.08 24.82 -16.61
C VAL A 27 -20.80 24.07 -16.27
N GLN A 28 -19.64 24.49 -16.80
CA GLN A 28 -18.33 23.99 -16.39
C GLN A 28 -17.81 24.60 -15.09
N GLN A 29 -18.44 25.66 -14.55
CA GLN A 29 -18.15 26.31 -13.28
C GLN A 29 -18.95 25.70 -12.09
N HIS A 30 -19.35 24.43 -12.12
CA HIS A 30 -19.20 23.62 -10.94
C HIS A 30 -17.70 23.28 -10.88
N GLN A 31 -16.89 24.28 -10.60
CA GLN A 31 -15.47 24.08 -10.33
C GLN A 31 -15.42 23.22 -9.09
N GLU A 32 -14.86 22.04 -9.27
CA GLU A 32 -14.31 21.26 -8.18
C GLU A 32 -13.61 22.26 -7.25
N ALA A 33 -14.15 22.47 -6.07
CA ALA A 33 -13.58 23.43 -5.14
C ALA A 33 -12.36 22.72 -4.51
N ILE A 34 -11.17 23.10 -4.95
CA ILE A 34 -9.92 22.57 -4.39
C ILE A 34 -9.67 23.29 -3.07
N ARG A 35 -9.68 22.55 -1.98
CA ARG A 35 -9.23 23.00 -0.68
C ARG A 35 -7.81 22.54 -0.45
N SER A 36 -6.90 23.48 -0.24
CA SER A 36 -5.52 23.19 0.14
C SER A 36 -5.39 23.23 1.66
N GLY A 37 -4.71 22.24 2.20
CA GLY A 37 -4.41 22.11 3.63
C GLY A 37 -4.66 20.68 4.09
N THR A 38 -3.74 20.13 4.89
CA THR A 38 -3.84 18.76 5.39
C THR A 38 -5.14 18.54 6.15
N THR A 39 -5.95 17.62 5.68
CA THR A 39 -7.25 17.28 6.25
C THR A 39 -7.31 15.78 6.52
N THR A 40 -7.86 15.38 7.67
CA THR A 40 -8.17 13.96 7.92
C THR A 40 -9.38 13.56 7.07
N VAL A 41 -9.19 12.58 6.21
CA VAL A 41 -10.18 12.07 5.25
C VAL A 41 -10.93 10.89 5.85
N LEU A 42 -10.18 9.98 6.48
CA LEU A 42 -10.71 8.76 7.09
C LEU A 42 -10.01 8.52 8.43
N THR A 43 -10.79 8.06 9.41
CA THR A 43 -10.27 7.53 10.68
C THR A 43 -10.85 6.13 10.86
N LEU A 44 -10.00 5.13 10.76
CA LEU A 44 -10.36 3.73 10.90
C LEU A 44 -9.95 3.24 12.30
N ASP A 45 -10.89 2.68 13.05
CA ASP A 45 -10.53 1.88 14.22
C ASP A 45 -10.14 0.47 13.75
N THR A 46 -8.84 0.22 13.63
CA THR A 46 -8.29 -1.04 13.14
C THR A 46 -8.66 -2.24 14.00
N SER A 47 -9.01 -2.01 15.27
CA SER A 47 -9.45 -3.07 16.18
C SER A 47 -10.82 -3.65 15.81
N THR A 48 -11.66 -2.88 15.11
CA THR A 48 -12.99 -3.27 14.65
C THR A 48 -12.99 -3.96 13.29
N ALA A 49 -11.84 -4.01 12.60
CA ALA A 49 -11.73 -4.62 11.29
C ALA A 49 -11.96 -6.14 11.35
N THR A 50 -12.82 -6.63 10.46
CA THR A 50 -13.25 -8.04 10.36
C THR A 50 -12.85 -8.69 9.05
N ALA A 51 -12.68 -7.92 7.97
CA ALA A 51 -12.14 -8.39 6.70
C ALA A 51 -11.33 -7.30 6.01
N LEU A 52 -10.36 -7.73 5.21
CA LEU A 52 -9.51 -6.89 4.37
C LEU A 52 -9.30 -7.58 3.04
N SER A 53 -9.58 -6.91 1.95
CA SER A 53 -9.22 -7.39 0.61
C SER A 53 -8.70 -6.26 -0.25
N TRP A 54 -7.85 -6.58 -1.21
CA TRP A 54 -7.41 -5.60 -2.21
C TRP A 54 -7.03 -6.28 -3.51
N GLU A 55 -7.11 -5.50 -4.57
CA GLU A 55 -6.67 -5.87 -5.91
C GLU A 55 -5.65 -4.85 -6.39
N TYR A 56 -4.48 -5.32 -6.80
CA TYR A 56 -3.42 -4.51 -7.37
C TYR A 56 -2.68 -5.29 -8.46
N ALA A 57 -2.57 -4.72 -9.65
CA ALA A 57 -2.04 -5.38 -10.84
C ALA A 57 -2.77 -6.71 -11.09
N ASP A 58 -2.02 -7.83 -11.16
CA ASP A 58 -2.59 -9.17 -11.36
C ASP A 58 -2.82 -9.93 -10.05
N ASN A 59 -2.68 -9.27 -8.89
CA ASN A 59 -2.83 -9.89 -7.58
C ASN A 59 -4.16 -9.47 -6.94
N SER A 60 -4.84 -10.43 -6.34
CA SER A 60 -6.02 -10.22 -5.51
C SER A 60 -5.85 -11.00 -4.21
N PHE A 61 -5.99 -10.30 -3.09
CA PHE A 61 -5.85 -10.89 -1.75
C PHE A 61 -7.11 -10.62 -0.94
N SER A 62 -7.52 -11.60 -0.14
CA SER A 62 -8.66 -11.50 0.75
C SER A 62 -8.37 -12.21 2.06
N PHE A 63 -8.65 -11.54 3.16
CA PHE A 63 -8.42 -12.00 4.52
C PHE A 63 -9.66 -11.72 5.37
N HIS A 64 -10.00 -12.63 6.26
CA HIS A 64 -10.99 -12.39 7.30
C HIS A 64 -10.37 -12.60 8.68
N LYS A 65 -11.00 -12.04 9.70
CA LYS A 65 -10.56 -12.11 11.08
C LYS A 65 -11.55 -12.91 11.90
N ASP A 66 -11.08 -14.05 12.42
CA ASP A 66 -11.69 -14.73 13.54
C ASP A 66 -10.97 -14.29 14.84
N ASP A 67 -10.27 -15.20 15.54
CA ASP A 67 -9.35 -14.82 16.62
C ASP A 67 -8.07 -14.16 16.06
N GLN A 68 -7.67 -14.57 14.87
CA GLN A 68 -6.52 -14.06 14.09
C GLN A 68 -6.93 -13.84 12.62
N TRP A 69 -6.12 -13.10 11.87
CA TRP A 69 -6.29 -12.94 10.44
C TRP A 69 -5.98 -14.25 9.72
N ILE A 70 -6.86 -14.64 8.81
CA ILE A 70 -6.81 -15.87 8.01
C ILE A 70 -6.88 -15.47 6.53
N TYR A 71 -6.04 -16.10 5.71
CA TYR A 71 -6.08 -15.91 4.26
C TYR A 71 -7.18 -16.79 3.65
N ASP A 72 -8.12 -16.18 2.91
CA ASP A 72 -9.33 -16.85 2.41
C ASP A 72 -9.04 -17.94 1.38
N ALA A 73 -7.98 -17.78 0.59
CA ALA A 73 -7.63 -18.77 -0.44
C ALA A 73 -6.92 -20.01 0.14
N ASP A 74 -6.30 -19.89 1.33
CA ASP A 74 -5.63 -21.01 2.02
C ASP A 74 -5.62 -20.76 3.53
N ASN A 75 -6.52 -21.39 4.24
CA ASN A 75 -6.63 -21.26 5.71
C ASN A 75 -5.42 -21.83 6.47
N ALA A 76 -4.54 -22.59 5.81
CA ALA A 76 -3.31 -23.09 6.42
C ALA A 76 -2.12 -22.13 6.24
N PHE A 77 -2.31 -21.06 5.45
CA PHE A 77 -1.29 -20.04 5.24
C PHE A 77 -0.99 -19.29 6.55
N PRO A 78 0.27 -19.27 7.00
CA PRO A 78 0.64 -18.59 8.25
C PRO A 78 0.70 -17.08 8.04
N VAL A 79 -0.42 -16.40 8.26
CA VAL A 79 -0.55 -14.96 8.07
C VAL A 79 0.25 -14.20 9.11
N ASP A 80 1.10 -13.27 8.67
CA ASP A 80 1.74 -12.31 9.57
C ASP A 80 0.72 -11.26 10.04
N GLN A 81 0.36 -11.35 11.31
CA GLN A 81 -0.64 -10.49 11.95
C GLN A 81 -0.18 -9.03 12.02
N VAL A 82 1.12 -8.80 12.12
CA VAL A 82 1.72 -7.47 12.20
C VAL A 82 1.65 -6.78 10.84
N GLU A 83 1.93 -7.52 9.76
CA GLU A 83 1.84 -6.98 8.40
C GLU A 83 0.41 -6.61 8.03
N ILE A 84 -0.60 -7.43 8.39
CA ILE A 84 -2.01 -7.04 8.21
C ILE A 84 -2.33 -5.79 9.02
N GLY A 85 -1.81 -5.68 10.25
CA GLY A 85 -1.94 -4.47 11.06
C GLY A 85 -1.31 -3.24 10.41
N THR A 86 -0.18 -3.40 9.73
CA THR A 86 0.51 -2.32 8.98
C THR A 86 -0.33 -1.85 7.79
N LEU A 87 -0.94 -2.78 7.03
CA LEU A 87 -1.85 -2.45 5.92
C LEU A 87 -3.06 -1.63 6.42
N LEU A 88 -3.74 -2.08 7.46
CA LEU A 88 -4.88 -1.38 8.05
C LEU A 88 -4.47 -0.03 8.67
N GLY A 89 -3.29 0.05 9.26
CA GLY A 89 -2.74 1.24 9.90
C GLY A 89 -2.59 2.44 8.97
N GLN A 90 -2.52 2.22 7.64
CA GLN A 90 -2.53 3.30 6.65
C GLN A 90 -3.79 4.16 6.73
N PHE A 91 -4.90 3.58 7.21
CA PHE A 91 -6.20 4.24 7.29
C PHE A 91 -6.63 4.59 8.72
N GLU A 92 -5.82 4.28 9.73
CA GLU A 92 -6.09 4.67 11.13
C GLU A 92 -6.25 6.18 11.26
N GLN A 93 -5.42 6.94 10.55
CA GLN A 93 -5.55 8.38 10.39
C GLN A 93 -5.12 8.78 8.96
N PHE A 94 -5.99 8.51 7.98
CA PHE A 94 -5.70 8.84 6.61
C PHE A 94 -5.92 10.32 6.34
N THR A 95 -4.90 10.99 5.81
CA THR A 95 -4.89 12.43 5.54
C THR A 95 -4.64 12.73 4.06
N ALA A 96 -5.18 13.85 3.62
CA ALA A 96 -4.92 14.42 2.30
C ALA A 96 -4.51 15.89 2.41
N ASP A 97 -3.65 16.32 1.50
CA ASP A 97 -3.20 17.70 1.42
C ASP A 97 -4.12 18.55 0.54
N PHE A 98 -4.84 17.89 -0.37
CA PHE A 98 -5.82 18.54 -1.23
C PHE A 98 -7.09 17.70 -1.30
N THR A 99 -8.23 18.38 -1.32
CA THR A 99 -9.56 17.81 -1.55
C THR A 99 -10.18 18.46 -2.76
N ILE A 100 -10.68 17.64 -3.67
CA ILE A 100 -11.48 18.03 -4.84
C ILE A 100 -12.92 17.66 -4.52
N GLU A 101 -13.73 18.65 -4.16
CA GLU A 101 -15.12 18.43 -3.75
C GLU A 101 -16.02 18.18 -4.96
N ASP A 102 -17.00 17.29 -4.80
CA ASP A 102 -18.02 16.98 -5.82
C ASP A 102 -17.43 16.64 -7.20
N ALA A 103 -16.39 15.80 -7.22
CA ALA A 103 -15.68 15.42 -8.44
C ALA A 103 -16.62 14.73 -9.45
N GLN A 104 -16.85 15.36 -10.61
CA GLN A 104 -17.82 14.90 -11.61
C GLN A 104 -17.21 13.90 -12.61
N ASN A 105 -15.92 13.93 -12.83
CA ASN A 105 -15.22 13.10 -13.80
C ASN A 105 -14.08 12.35 -13.15
N LEU A 106 -14.34 11.14 -12.68
CA LEU A 106 -13.38 10.30 -11.98
C LEU A 106 -12.27 9.77 -12.90
N SER A 107 -12.53 9.71 -14.23
CA SER A 107 -11.54 9.19 -15.19
C SER A 107 -10.29 10.06 -15.32
N GLN A 108 -10.40 11.36 -15.05
CA GLN A 108 -9.24 12.27 -15.07
C GLN A 108 -8.25 12.03 -13.90
N TYR A 109 -8.69 11.27 -12.90
CA TYR A 109 -7.90 10.90 -11.71
C TYR A 109 -7.56 9.41 -11.69
N GLY A 110 -7.91 8.66 -12.77
CA GLY A 110 -7.73 7.21 -12.85
C GLY A 110 -8.60 6.42 -11.86
N LEU A 111 -9.73 6.99 -11.40
CA LEU A 111 -10.60 6.38 -10.39
C LEU A 111 -11.81 5.63 -10.97
N ASP A 112 -12.01 5.66 -12.29
CA ASP A 112 -12.96 4.82 -13.01
C ASP A 112 -12.36 3.45 -13.43
N ASP A 113 -11.01 3.37 -13.45
CA ASP A 113 -10.23 2.15 -13.61
C ASP A 113 -9.03 2.24 -12.62
N PRO A 114 -9.28 2.05 -11.32
CA PRO A 114 -8.29 2.34 -10.30
C PRO A 114 -7.08 1.41 -10.34
N THR A 115 -5.90 1.96 -10.06
CA THR A 115 -4.65 1.20 -9.98
C THR A 115 -4.70 0.14 -8.88
N CYS A 116 -5.40 0.43 -7.78
CA CYS A 116 -5.63 -0.49 -6.68
C CYS A 116 -7.01 -0.23 -6.07
N THR A 117 -7.72 -1.29 -5.74
CA THR A 117 -8.99 -1.23 -4.99
C THR A 117 -8.79 -1.94 -3.66
N ILE A 118 -9.13 -1.26 -2.56
CA ILE A 118 -9.02 -1.79 -1.21
C ILE A 118 -10.41 -1.79 -0.59
N HIS A 119 -10.79 -2.92 -0.02
CA HIS A 119 -12.04 -3.08 0.70
C HIS A 119 -11.76 -3.51 2.14
N ILE A 120 -12.30 -2.77 3.11
CA ILE A 120 -12.13 -3.03 4.54
C ILE A 120 -13.53 -3.17 5.15
N GLU A 121 -13.81 -4.30 5.76
CA GLU A 121 -15.01 -4.51 6.56
C GLU A 121 -14.70 -4.30 8.04
N THR A 122 -15.59 -3.62 8.74
CA THR A 122 -15.52 -3.43 10.19
C THR A 122 -16.87 -3.80 10.84
N THR A 123 -16.90 -3.88 12.14
CA THR A 123 -18.18 -4.09 12.87
C THR A 123 -19.16 -2.93 12.67
N ASP A 124 -18.71 -1.76 12.26
CA ASP A 124 -19.51 -0.55 12.09
C ASP A 124 -19.90 -0.28 10.63
N GLY A 125 -19.27 -0.97 9.66
CA GLY A 125 -19.55 -0.82 8.23
C GLY A 125 -18.33 -1.13 7.35
N GLY A 126 -18.54 -1.05 6.03
CA GLY A 126 -17.50 -1.27 5.02
C GLY A 126 -16.93 0.04 4.47
N TYR A 127 -15.69 -0.02 4.02
CA TYR A 127 -14.98 1.07 3.36
C TYR A 127 -14.43 0.58 2.03
N ASP A 128 -14.79 1.27 0.95
CA ASP A 128 -14.24 1.07 -0.40
C ASP A 128 -13.27 2.22 -0.69
N ILE A 129 -12.00 1.89 -0.84
CA ILE A 129 -10.94 2.86 -1.08
C ILE A 129 -10.33 2.59 -2.45
N LEU A 130 -10.43 3.56 -3.34
CA LEU A 130 -9.92 3.48 -4.70
C LEU A 130 -8.65 4.31 -4.81
N LEU A 131 -7.57 3.70 -5.25
CA LEU A 131 -6.30 4.36 -5.54
C LEU A 131 -6.19 4.57 -7.06
N GLY A 132 -6.29 5.81 -7.49
CA GLY A 132 -6.19 6.22 -8.89
C GLY A 132 -4.76 6.51 -9.35
N ASP A 133 -4.63 7.45 -10.27
CA ASP A 133 -3.35 7.85 -10.85
C ASP A 133 -2.45 8.57 -9.83
N TYR A 134 -1.13 8.49 -10.07
CA TYR A 134 -0.13 9.24 -9.32
C TYR A 134 0.19 10.55 -10.02
N SER A 135 -0.06 11.68 -9.34
CA SER A 135 0.31 13.01 -9.83
C SER A 135 1.83 13.22 -9.72
N GLN A 136 2.50 13.29 -10.87
CA GLN A 136 3.94 13.56 -10.91
C GLN A 136 4.28 14.99 -10.47
N MET A 137 3.33 15.91 -10.60
CA MET A 137 3.53 17.32 -10.23
C MET A 137 3.45 17.50 -8.71
N ASP A 138 2.47 16.89 -8.08
CA ASP A 138 2.23 16.99 -6.65
C ASP A 138 2.97 15.90 -5.86
N GLN A 139 3.47 14.86 -6.55
CA GLN A 139 4.06 13.65 -5.96
C GLN A 139 3.13 12.95 -4.98
N GLN A 140 1.86 12.89 -5.33
CA GLN A 140 0.78 12.33 -4.52
C GLN A 140 -0.17 11.50 -5.39
N ARG A 141 -0.87 10.57 -4.78
CA ARG A 141 -1.88 9.74 -5.44
C ARG A 141 -3.27 10.30 -5.25
N TYR A 142 -4.07 10.23 -6.30
CA TYR A 142 -5.51 10.47 -6.22
C TYR A 142 -6.18 9.27 -5.55
N VAL A 143 -7.01 9.57 -4.55
CA VAL A 143 -7.74 8.56 -3.75
C VAL A 143 -9.21 8.95 -3.65
N SER A 144 -10.10 7.96 -3.69
CA SER A 144 -11.52 8.13 -3.35
C SER A 144 -11.91 7.14 -2.25
N ILE A 145 -12.77 7.59 -1.33
CA ILE A 145 -13.36 6.77 -0.28
C ILE A 145 -14.88 6.58 -0.48
N GLY A 146 -15.39 6.90 -1.67
CA GLY A 146 -16.80 6.73 -2.03
C GLY A 146 -17.74 7.83 -1.55
N ASP A 147 -17.23 8.95 -1.02
CA ASP A 147 -18.02 10.09 -0.51
C ASP A 147 -18.32 11.17 -1.55
N GLY A 148 -17.92 10.94 -2.82
CA GLY A 148 -18.11 11.87 -3.94
C GLY A 148 -16.95 12.85 -4.11
N ASN A 149 -15.94 12.80 -3.24
CA ASN A 149 -14.76 13.64 -3.34
C ASN A 149 -13.56 12.84 -3.88
N VAL A 150 -12.55 13.56 -4.36
CA VAL A 150 -11.24 13.03 -4.69
C VAL A 150 -10.19 13.72 -3.85
N TYR A 151 -9.26 12.94 -3.35
CA TYR A 151 -8.23 13.37 -2.42
C TYR A 151 -6.85 13.18 -3.01
N LEU A 152 -5.93 14.13 -2.78
CA LEU A 152 -4.50 13.88 -2.96
C LEU A 152 -3.94 13.45 -1.60
N ALA A 153 -3.60 12.18 -1.50
CA ALA A 153 -3.15 11.56 -0.26
C ALA A 153 -1.82 12.14 0.22
N SER A 154 -1.71 12.47 1.50
CA SER A 154 -0.44 12.96 2.08
C SER A 154 0.66 11.88 2.08
N SER A 155 0.27 10.60 2.11
CA SER A 155 1.14 9.43 1.90
C SER A 155 0.48 8.48 0.91
N ASP A 156 1.26 7.86 0.02
CA ASP A 156 0.71 6.92 -0.97
C ASP A 156 0.43 5.56 -0.33
N PRO A 157 -0.85 5.13 -0.19
CA PRO A 157 -1.15 3.82 0.38
C PRO A 157 -0.57 2.65 -0.43
N LEU A 158 -0.30 2.86 -1.73
CA LEU A 158 0.27 1.82 -2.59
C LEU A 158 1.69 1.42 -2.16
N ASP A 159 2.41 2.26 -1.42
CA ASP A 159 3.74 1.93 -0.90
C ASP A 159 3.72 0.69 0.00
N VAL A 160 2.59 0.41 0.69
CA VAL A 160 2.42 -0.79 1.52
C VAL A 160 1.52 -1.84 0.87
N TYR A 161 0.52 -1.45 0.06
CA TYR A 161 -0.37 -2.39 -0.62
C TYR A 161 0.26 -3.06 -1.85
N ASN A 162 1.40 -2.57 -2.34
CA ASN A 162 2.24 -3.24 -3.33
C ASN A 162 3.08 -4.34 -2.68
N VAL A 163 2.44 -5.33 -2.09
CA VAL A 163 3.06 -6.45 -1.40
C VAL A 163 2.72 -7.77 -2.11
N LEU A 164 3.66 -8.69 -2.12
CA LEU A 164 3.44 -10.06 -2.57
C LEU A 164 2.98 -10.93 -1.41
N LEU A 165 2.28 -12.03 -1.70
CA LEU A 165 1.83 -12.97 -0.67
C LEU A 165 2.97 -13.47 0.24
N ALA A 166 4.17 -13.64 -0.33
CA ALA A 166 5.36 -14.02 0.43
C ALA A 166 5.78 -12.99 1.50
N GLY A 167 5.42 -11.70 1.33
CA GLY A 167 5.65 -10.66 2.32
C GLY A 167 4.64 -10.66 3.47
N LEU A 168 3.58 -11.47 3.38
CA LEU A 168 2.54 -11.60 4.39
C LEU A 168 2.65 -12.90 5.19
N ILE A 169 3.77 -13.63 5.04
CA ILE A 169 4.05 -14.86 5.77
C ILE A 169 4.66 -14.52 7.13
N GLN A 170 4.06 -15.03 8.20
CA GLN A 170 4.71 -15.08 9.49
C GLN A 170 5.86 -16.08 9.44
N ASN A 171 7.08 -15.57 9.35
CA ASN A 171 8.28 -16.41 9.38
C ASN A 171 8.56 -16.87 10.82
N ASP A 172 9.04 -18.09 10.94
CA ASP A 172 9.58 -18.58 12.21
C ASP A 172 10.78 -17.70 12.59
N GLU A 173 10.69 -17.05 13.75
CA GLU A 173 11.84 -16.33 14.31
C GLU A 173 12.82 -17.33 14.87
N THR A 174 14.10 -17.19 14.48
CA THR A 174 15.17 -17.92 15.14
C THR A 174 15.32 -17.34 16.56
N PRO A 175 15.19 -18.17 17.61
CA PRO A 175 15.37 -17.67 18.97
C PRO A 175 16.72 -16.98 19.11
N ASP A 176 16.75 -15.84 19.77
CA ASP A 176 17.99 -15.16 20.12
C ASP A 176 18.66 -15.93 21.27
N PHE A 177 19.81 -16.52 20.99
CA PHE A 177 20.57 -17.33 21.96
C PHE A 177 21.79 -16.56 22.43
N ASP A 178 21.82 -16.23 23.69
CA ASP A 178 23.03 -15.74 24.35
C ASP A 178 24.01 -16.89 24.61
N GLY A 179 25.24 -16.78 24.08
CA GLY A 179 26.34 -17.68 24.41
C GLY A 179 26.17 -19.11 23.91
N VAL A 180 25.83 -19.30 22.64
CA VAL A 180 25.74 -20.63 22.03
C VAL A 180 27.10 -21.34 22.10
N THR A 181 27.15 -22.48 22.79
CA THR A 181 28.37 -23.28 22.92
C THR A 181 28.43 -24.48 21.98
N ALA A 182 27.27 -24.97 21.53
CA ALA A 182 27.18 -26.04 20.55
C ALA A 182 25.84 -26.00 19.79
N ILE A 183 25.89 -26.38 18.52
CA ILE A 183 24.76 -26.58 17.65
C ILE A 183 24.80 -27.99 17.09
N CYS A 184 23.77 -28.79 17.35
CA CYS A 184 23.66 -30.14 16.82
C CYS A 184 22.73 -30.16 15.61
N PHE A 185 23.23 -30.57 14.47
CA PHE A 185 22.46 -30.79 13.25
C PHE A 185 22.11 -32.28 13.16
N THR A 186 20.81 -32.56 12.98
CA THR A 186 20.29 -33.93 12.83
C THR A 186 19.51 -34.02 11.53
N GLY A 187 19.80 -35.03 10.72
CA GLY A 187 19.16 -35.21 9.41
C GLY A 187 19.87 -36.29 8.60
N ALA A 188 20.00 -36.08 7.29
CA ALA A 188 20.73 -36.97 6.40
C ALA A 188 22.19 -37.06 6.83
N ASP A 189 22.79 -35.94 7.24
CA ASP A 189 24.13 -35.88 7.81
C ASP A 189 24.01 -35.29 9.22
N ASN A 190 24.52 -36.03 10.22
CA ASN A 190 24.55 -35.59 11.59
C ASN A 190 25.92 -35.03 11.92
N TYR A 191 25.98 -33.78 12.38
CA TYR A 191 27.21 -33.16 12.84
C TYR A 191 26.92 -32.16 13.97
N THR A 192 27.95 -31.83 14.71
CA THR A 192 27.89 -30.85 15.80
C THR A 192 28.90 -29.75 15.52
N ALA A 193 28.46 -28.51 15.57
CA ALA A 193 29.34 -27.35 15.64
C ALA A 193 29.56 -26.99 17.10
N THR A 194 30.81 -26.84 17.51
CA THR A 194 31.17 -26.51 18.88
C THR A 194 31.93 -25.19 18.92
N TYR A 195 31.61 -24.34 19.86
CA TYR A 195 32.37 -23.12 20.12
C TYR A 195 33.71 -23.48 20.76
N GLU A 196 34.82 -23.10 20.13
CA GLU A 196 36.20 -23.35 20.60
C GLU A 196 37.03 -22.08 20.38
N GLU A 197 37.12 -21.27 21.43
CA GLU A 197 37.99 -20.10 21.41
C GLU A 197 39.47 -20.53 21.29
N ASN A 198 40.21 -19.86 20.42
CA ASN A 198 41.64 -20.15 20.18
C ASN A 198 41.96 -21.59 19.69
N ASN A 199 41.10 -22.18 18.86
CA ASN A 199 41.37 -23.50 18.26
C ASN A 199 42.61 -23.45 17.36
N SER A 200 43.54 -24.38 17.58
CA SER A 200 44.80 -24.46 16.84
C SER A 200 44.65 -24.92 15.38
N SER A 201 43.46 -25.26 14.95
CA SER A 201 43.15 -25.67 13.55
C SER A 201 42.92 -24.48 12.61
N THR A 202 42.92 -23.26 13.12
CA THR A 202 42.76 -22.02 12.33
C THR A 202 43.83 -20.99 12.69
N TYR A 203 44.09 -20.08 11.77
CA TYR A 203 44.92 -18.90 11.96
C TYR A 203 44.07 -17.61 12.16
N SER A 204 42.77 -17.72 12.05
CA SER A 204 41.83 -16.60 12.26
C SER A 204 41.28 -16.62 13.67
N THR A 205 41.29 -15.48 14.32
CA THR A 205 40.65 -15.29 15.65
C THR A 205 39.14 -15.17 15.55
N ASP A 206 38.62 -14.97 14.33
CA ASP A 206 37.18 -14.84 14.07
C ASP A 206 36.52 -16.21 13.89
N ASP A 207 37.30 -17.28 13.63
CA ASP A 207 36.83 -18.64 13.54
C ASP A 207 36.67 -19.22 14.93
N VAL A 208 35.46 -19.25 15.44
CA VAL A 208 35.14 -19.71 16.79
C VAL A 208 34.25 -20.96 16.85
N TYR A 209 33.60 -21.32 15.72
CA TYR A 209 32.80 -22.54 15.63
C TYR A 209 33.47 -23.57 14.74
N PHE A 210 33.58 -24.82 15.23
CA PHE A 210 34.26 -25.90 14.59
C PHE A 210 33.39 -27.16 14.54
N THR A 211 33.53 -27.92 13.47
CA THR A 211 32.97 -29.28 13.37
C THR A 211 34.10 -30.28 13.11
N LYS A 212 33.85 -31.55 13.41
CA LYS A 212 34.83 -32.63 13.18
C LYS A 212 34.42 -33.44 11.95
N LEU A 213 35.32 -33.56 10.99
CA LEU A 213 35.25 -34.52 9.90
C LEU A 213 36.37 -35.55 10.06
N GLY A 214 36.03 -36.70 10.63
CA GLY A 214 37.02 -37.70 11.04
C GLY A 214 37.91 -37.18 12.16
N SER A 215 39.22 -37.07 11.92
CA SER A 215 40.19 -36.52 12.85
C SER A 215 40.50 -35.02 12.66
N GLN A 216 39.92 -34.41 11.61
CA GLN A 216 40.15 -33.00 11.28
C GLN A 216 39.10 -32.11 11.92
N SER A 217 39.53 -30.97 12.46
CA SER A 217 38.65 -29.88 12.90
C SER A 217 38.54 -28.87 11.76
N LEU A 218 37.34 -28.54 11.37
CA LEU A 218 37.01 -27.61 10.27
C LEU A 218 36.29 -26.40 10.86
N ALA A 219 36.80 -25.21 10.58
CA ALA A 219 36.09 -23.97 10.91
C ALA A 219 34.82 -23.83 10.06
N LEU A 220 33.77 -23.34 10.69
CA LEU A 220 32.50 -23.03 10.01
C LEU A 220 32.48 -21.58 9.58
N ASP A 221 31.97 -21.32 8.36
CA ASP A 221 31.68 -19.97 7.90
C ASP A 221 30.43 -19.44 8.63
N THR A 222 30.62 -18.51 9.52
CA THR A 222 29.56 -17.88 10.32
C THR A 222 28.98 -16.64 9.63
N THR A 223 29.37 -16.34 8.39
CA THR A 223 28.91 -15.16 7.63
C THR A 223 27.77 -15.47 6.66
N ARG A 224 27.30 -16.72 6.62
CA ARG A 224 26.21 -17.17 5.74
C ARG A 224 25.08 -17.79 6.51
#